data_cded4be140e7f02b97918d525bbfd589
#
_entry.id   cded4be140e7f02b97918d525bbfd589
#
_cell.length_a   1.000
_cell.length_b   1.000
_cell.length_c   1.000
_cell.angle_alpha   90.00
_cell.angle_beta   90.00
_cell.angle_gamma   90.00
#
_symmetry.space_group_name_H-M   'P 1'
#
loop_
_entity.id
_entity.type
_entity.pdbx_description
1 polymer ?
#
loop_
_entity_poly.entity_id
_entity_poly.type
_entity_poly.pdbx_seq_one_letter_code
_entity_poly.pdbx_strand_id
1 'polypeptide(L)'
;MGVWAMVTTDSDSETPEWSQPRRIANGVMLNKPTVLKNGDWLLPVGLWRDNTNVPNVKFDAEELEPYTIEMLTHDLGDERGSNVYRSTDQGKSFERIGQVRIPGTRVDEHMIVERGDGSLWMLLRNTGGIAQSVSTDGGRTWSDGSIYLQGRTFANKRFFIRRLNSGALLMVRNNSPDGKRSHMTAFVSDDDGATWKGGLL
;
A
#
# COMPACT_ATOMS: atom_id res chain seq x y z
N MET A 1 -10.45 -2.20 12.52
CA MET A 1 -10.25 -2.32 11.05
C MET A 1 -9.33 -3.49 10.76
N GLY A 2 -9.46 -4.12 9.57
CA GLY A 2 -8.60 -5.22 9.16
C GLY A 2 -8.67 -5.43 7.65
N VAL A 3 -7.65 -6.08 7.12
CA VAL A 3 -7.62 -6.55 5.73
C VAL A 3 -8.23 -7.94 5.70
N TRP A 4 -9.15 -8.14 4.78
CA TRP A 4 -9.89 -9.39 4.59
C TRP A 4 -9.78 -9.83 3.13
N ALA A 5 -9.79 -11.13 2.89
CA ALA A 5 -9.84 -11.72 1.57
C ALA A 5 -11.07 -12.57 1.38
N MET A 6 -11.66 -12.46 0.21
CA MET A 6 -12.65 -13.38 -0.36
C MET A 6 -12.13 -13.81 -1.74
N VAL A 7 -12.37 -15.02 -2.11
CA VAL A 7 -11.89 -15.59 -3.39
C VAL A 7 -13.06 -16.19 -4.14
N THR A 8 -13.07 -16.00 -5.45
CA THR A 8 -13.93 -16.72 -6.37
C THR A 8 -13.09 -17.46 -7.41
N THR A 9 -13.59 -18.59 -7.89
CA THR A 9 -12.99 -19.38 -8.98
C THR A 9 -13.78 -19.28 -10.27
N ASP A 10 -14.89 -18.54 -10.26
CA ASP A 10 -15.83 -18.36 -11.35
C ASP A 10 -16.04 -16.88 -11.69
N SER A 11 -14.95 -16.11 -11.76
CA SER A 11 -14.96 -14.65 -11.98
C SER A 11 -15.70 -14.20 -13.25
N ASP A 12 -15.87 -15.10 -14.21
CA ASP A 12 -16.55 -14.84 -15.48
C ASP A 12 -18.07 -15.09 -15.40
N SER A 13 -18.56 -15.60 -14.26
CA SER A 13 -19.99 -15.78 -14.01
C SER A 13 -20.68 -14.43 -13.78
N GLU A 14 -21.93 -14.28 -14.26
CA GLU A 14 -22.75 -13.10 -13.91
C GLU A 14 -23.09 -13.04 -12.42
N THR A 15 -23.06 -14.19 -11.74
CA THR A 15 -23.31 -14.33 -10.29
C THR A 15 -22.21 -15.16 -9.63
N PRO A 16 -20.97 -14.61 -9.49
CA PRO A 16 -19.85 -15.38 -8.96
C PRO A 16 -20.06 -15.78 -7.50
N GLU A 17 -19.73 -17.02 -7.17
CA GLU A 17 -19.72 -17.49 -5.80
C GLU A 17 -18.41 -17.08 -5.10
N TRP A 18 -18.55 -16.50 -3.90
CA TRP A 18 -17.42 -16.03 -3.12
C TRP A 18 -17.20 -16.91 -1.88
N SER A 19 -15.94 -17.16 -1.56
CA SER A 19 -15.58 -17.79 -0.30
C SER A 19 -16.02 -16.96 0.90
N GLN A 20 -16.09 -17.59 2.07
CA GLN A 20 -16.24 -16.84 3.32
C GLN A 20 -15.08 -15.85 3.51
N PRO A 21 -15.35 -14.66 4.09
CA PRO A 21 -14.31 -13.69 4.39
C PRO A 21 -13.26 -14.27 5.34
N ARG A 22 -11.98 -14.13 4.99
CA ARG A 22 -10.86 -14.53 5.82
C ARG A 22 -10.03 -13.32 6.19
N ARG A 23 -9.78 -13.13 7.48
CA ARG A 23 -8.95 -12.04 7.98
C ARG A 23 -7.47 -12.32 7.70
N ILE A 24 -6.76 -11.31 7.18
CA ILE A 24 -5.33 -11.38 6.85
C ILE A 24 -4.50 -10.60 7.86
N ALA A 25 -4.87 -9.34 8.13
CA ALA A 25 -4.03 -8.41 8.89
C ALA A 25 -4.84 -7.34 9.61
N ASN A 26 -4.22 -6.67 10.57
CA ASN A 26 -4.67 -5.39 11.10
C ASN A 26 -4.32 -4.28 10.10
N GLY A 27 -5.12 -3.21 10.05
CA GLY A 27 -4.85 -2.06 9.21
C GLY A 27 -5.68 -2.02 7.94
N VAL A 28 -5.14 -1.36 6.92
CA VAL A 28 -5.81 -1.07 5.65
C VAL A 28 -4.88 -1.41 4.49
N MET A 29 -5.43 -2.02 3.45
CA MET A 29 -4.74 -2.23 2.18
C MET A 29 -5.50 -1.49 1.08
N LEU A 30 -4.95 -0.39 0.59
CA LEU A 30 -5.55 0.46 -0.44
C LEU A 30 -5.05 0.16 -1.85
N ASN A 31 -4.02 -0.66 -1.97
CA ASN A 31 -3.37 -0.99 -3.22
C ASN A 31 -3.37 -2.51 -3.45
N LYS A 32 -3.24 -2.90 -4.71
CA LYS A 32 -3.20 -4.32 -5.10
C LYS A 32 -1.95 -5.02 -4.55
N PRO A 33 -2.00 -6.34 -4.33
CA PRO A 33 -0.81 -7.14 -4.11
C PRO A 33 0.18 -7.00 -5.27
N THR A 34 1.47 -7.07 -4.95
CA THR A 34 2.53 -7.22 -5.94
C THR A 34 2.90 -8.70 -6.02
N VAL A 35 2.79 -9.27 -7.21
CA VAL A 35 3.29 -10.63 -7.48
C VAL A 35 4.74 -10.51 -7.94
N LEU A 36 5.65 -11.16 -7.22
CA LEU A 36 7.07 -11.18 -7.51
C LEU A 36 7.38 -12.17 -8.63
N LYS A 37 8.56 -12.07 -9.24
CA LYS A 37 9.03 -12.98 -10.29
C LYS A 37 9.08 -14.45 -9.84
N ASN A 38 9.30 -14.69 -8.55
CA ASN A 38 9.29 -16.04 -7.97
C ASN A 38 7.89 -16.58 -7.65
N GLY A 39 6.83 -15.80 -7.90
CA GLY A 39 5.45 -16.16 -7.65
C GLY A 39 4.91 -15.79 -6.27
N ASP A 40 5.73 -15.25 -5.36
CA ASP A 40 5.28 -14.78 -4.06
C ASP A 40 4.42 -13.52 -4.19
N TRP A 41 3.49 -13.37 -3.28
CA TRP A 41 2.65 -12.17 -3.21
C TRP A 41 3.07 -11.29 -2.04
N LEU A 42 3.25 -10.01 -2.31
CA LEU A 42 3.46 -9.00 -1.27
C LEU A 42 2.23 -8.11 -1.15
N LEU A 43 1.74 -7.97 0.06
CA LEU A 43 0.60 -7.13 0.39
C LEU A 43 1.09 -5.89 1.16
N PRO A 44 0.84 -4.69 0.62
CA PRO A 44 1.15 -3.43 1.30
C PRO A 44 0.03 -3.07 2.29
N VAL A 45 0.18 -3.48 3.54
CA VAL A 45 -0.80 -3.23 4.60
C VAL A 45 -0.31 -2.13 5.53
N GLY A 46 -1.02 -1.02 5.59
CA GLY A 46 -0.67 0.12 6.41
C GLY A 46 -1.47 0.22 7.69
N LEU A 47 -0.82 0.69 8.77
CA LEU A 47 -1.46 1.05 10.02
C LEU A 47 -0.77 2.30 10.60
N TRP A 48 -1.14 3.48 10.10
CA TRP A 48 -0.49 4.73 10.44
C TRP A 48 -1.25 5.61 11.41
N ARG A 49 -2.55 5.41 11.55
CA ARG A 49 -3.37 6.28 12.40
C ARG A 49 -3.11 6.02 13.87
N ASP A 50 -2.99 7.11 14.61
CA ASP A 50 -2.82 7.07 16.05
C ASP A 50 -4.05 6.45 16.72
N ASN A 51 -3.82 5.53 17.61
CA ASN A 51 -4.63 5.06 18.73
C ASN A 51 -6.05 4.54 18.51
N THR A 52 -6.68 4.63 17.36
CA THR A 52 -8.01 4.05 17.21
C THR A 52 -8.09 3.21 15.95
N ASN A 53 -8.34 1.92 16.10
CA ASN A 53 -8.84 1.07 15.03
C ASN A 53 -10.33 1.34 14.75
N VAL A 54 -10.89 2.29 15.45
CA VAL A 54 -12.25 2.75 15.26
C VAL A 54 -12.25 3.66 14.03
N PRO A 55 -13.07 3.40 13.03
CA PRO A 55 -13.28 4.35 11.93
C PRO A 55 -13.70 5.70 12.51
N ASN A 56 -13.37 6.81 11.82
CA ASN A 56 -13.88 8.15 12.14
C ASN A 56 -15.41 8.23 11.92
N VAL A 57 -16.12 7.21 12.30
CA VAL A 57 -17.57 7.15 12.31
C VAL A 57 -17.98 7.50 13.72
N LYS A 58 -18.79 8.54 13.87
CA LYS A 58 -19.50 8.80 15.10
C LYS A 58 -20.59 7.72 15.19
N PHE A 59 -20.40 6.78 16.08
CA PHE A 59 -21.46 5.86 16.45
C PHE A 59 -22.29 6.53 17.55
N ASP A 60 -23.58 6.46 17.46
CA ASP A 60 -24.44 6.70 18.61
C ASP A 60 -24.18 5.59 19.64
N ALA A 61 -24.23 5.92 20.93
CA ALA A 61 -23.89 4.96 21.96
C ALA A 61 -24.78 3.69 21.90
N GLU A 62 -26.02 3.83 21.43
CA GLU A 62 -26.94 2.74 21.20
C GLU A 62 -26.57 1.81 20.04
N GLU A 63 -25.87 2.33 19.01
CA GLU A 63 -25.38 1.52 17.87
C GLU A 63 -24.17 0.67 18.23
N LEU A 64 -23.47 0.97 19.32
CA LEU A 64 -22.30 0.23 19.76
C LEU A 64 -22.64 -0.93 20.71
N GLU A 65 -23.82 -0.92 21.31
CA GLU A 65 -24.20 -1.99 22.23
C GLU A 65 -24.19 -3.39 21.58
N PRO A 66 -23.60 -4.41 22.19
CA PRO A 66 -22.99 -4.45 23.55
C PRO A 66 -21.51 -4.02 23.61
N TYR A 67 -20.96 -3.40 22.58
CA TYR A 67 -19.54 -3.04 22.49
C TYR A 67 -19.29 -1.63 22.99
N THR A 68 -18.15 -1.40 23.65
CA THR A 68 -17.66 -0.07 23.99
C THR A 68 -16.51 0.34 23.06
N ILE A 69 -16.26 1.63 22.94
CA ILE A 69 -15.09 2.12 22.18
C ILE A 69 -13.80 1.52 22.73
N GLU A 70 -13.69 1.33 24.04
CA GLU A 70 -12.53 0.74 24.69
C GLU A 70 -12.32 -0.72 24.25
N MET A 71 -13.38 -1.52 24.15
CA MET A 71 -13.31 -2.90 23.66
C MET A 71 -12.88 -2.98 22.18
N LEU A 72 -13.13 -1.93 21.41
CA LEU A 72 -12.75 -1.84 19.99
C LEU A 72 -11.37 -1.20 19.77
N THR A 73 -10.74 -0.71 20.86
CA THR A 73 -9.43 -0.07 20.80
C THR A 73 -8.35 -1.06 21.21
N HIS A 74 -7.33 -1.22 20.36
CA HIS A 74 -6.19 -2.10 20.62
C HIS A 74 -4.89 -1.33 20.48
N ASP A 75 -3.93 -1.60 21.38
CA ASP A 75 -2.56 -1.16 21.19
C ASP A 75 -1.89 -2.10 20.17
N LEU A 76 -1.66 -1.58 18.99
CA LEU A 76 -0.99 -2.26 17.87
C LEU A 76 0.36 -1.59 17.58
N GLY A 77 1.05 -1.10 18.61
CA GLY A 77 2.27 -0.30 18.49
C GLY A 77 3.30 -0.87 17.53
N ASP A 78 3.56 -2.17 17.58
CA ASP A 78 4.53 -2.86 16.72
C ASP A 78 4.07 -3.00 15.27
N GLU A 79 2.77 -2.90 15.03
CA GLU A 79 2.20 -2.97 13.68
C GLU A 79 2.01 -1.58 13.05
N ARG A 80 2.29 -0.49 13.79
CA ARG A 80 2.13 0.86 13.22
C ARG A 80 3.22 1.16 12.22
N GLY A 81 2.83 1.46 11.00
CA GLY A 81 3.72 1.76 9.88
C GLY A 81 3.23 1.15 8.57
N SER A 82 4.09 1.17 7.58
CA SER A 82 3.86 0.52 6.29
C SER A 82 4.37 -0.91 6.36
N ASN A 83 3.46 -1.84 6.63
CA ASN A 83 3.78 -3.26 6.79
C ASN A 83 3.82 -3.98 5.44
N VAL A 84 4.60 -5.05 5.40
CA VAL A 84 4.70 -5.98 4.28
C VAL A 84 4.27 -7.36 4.75
N TYR A 85 3.20 -7.86 4.17
CA TYR A 85 2.77 -9.24 4.34
C TYR A 85 3.13 -10.04 3.10
N ARG A 86 3.58 -11.27 3.27
CA ARG A 86 3.98 -12.18 2.20
C ARG A 86 3.15 -13.43 2.20
N SER A 87 2.80 -13.90 1.02
CA SER A 87 2.30 -15.25 0.77
C SER A 87 3.21 -15.97 -0.21
N THR A 88 3.58 -17.20 0.11
CA THR A 88 4.37 -18.10 -0.75
C THR A 88 3.53 -19.24 -1.31
N ASP A 89 2.23 -19.25 -1.03
CA ASP A 89 1.27 -20.32 -1.33
C ASP A 89 0.04 -19.79 -2.11
N GLN A 90 0.24 -18.74 -2.92
CA GLN A 90 -0.79 -18.12 -3.77
C GLN A 90 -1.99 -17.59 -2.95
N GLY A 91 -1.69 -16.97 -1.80
CA GLY A 91 -2.70 -16.29 -0.99
C GLY A 91 -3.45 -17.21 -0.03
N LYS A 92 -3.04 -18.47 0.17
CA LYS A 92 -3.66 -19.36 1.18
C LYS A 92 -3.28 -18.96 2.59
N SER A 93 -2.04 -18.53 2.80
CA SER A 93 -1.57 -17.97 4.06
C SER A 93 -0.78 -16.68 3.86
N PHE A 94 -0.66 -15.88 4.93
CA PHE A 94 0.07 -14.62 4.93
C PHE A 94 0.85 -14.45 6.22
N GLU A 95 2.07 -13.96 6.10
CA GLU A 95 2.96 -13.63 7.21
C GLU A 95 3.41 -12.18 7.11
N ARG A 96 3.43 -11.44 8.22
CA ARG A 96 4.07 -10.13 8.28
C ARG A 96 5.58 -10.32 8.33
N ILE A 97 6.29 -9.89 7.29
CA ILE A 97 7.73 -10.12 7.14
C ILE A 97 8.56 -8.87 7.38
N GLY A 98 8.00 -7.69 7.25
CA GLY A 98 8.75 -6.45 7.40
C GLY A 98 7.87 -5.22 7.55
N GLN A 99 8.52 -4.10 7.82
CA GLN A 99 7.86 -2.83 8.06
C GLN A 99 8.79 -1.66 7.73
N VAL A 100 8.20 -0.55 7.25
CA VAL A 100 8.89 0.74 7.09
C VAL A 100 8.18 1.80 7.90
N ARG A 101 8.96 2.64 8.58
CA ARG A 101 8.46 3.83 9.30
C ARG A 101 9.24 5.05 8.84
N ILE A 102 8.59 5.93 8.08
CA ILE A 102 9.20 7.19 7.62
C ILE A 102 8.43 8.35 8.24
N PRO A 103 9.10 9.28 8.94
CA PRO A 103 8.45 10.47 9.48
C PRO A 103 7.66 11.23 8.41
N GLY A 104 6.49 11.73 8.74
CA GLY A 104 5.61 12.42 7.81
C GLY A 104 4.67 11.51 6.99
N THR A 105 4.79 10.20 7.10
CA THR A 105 3.80 9.25 6.54
C THR A 105 2.61 9.14 7.49
N ARG A 106 1.40 9.37 6.98
CA ARG A 106 0.17 9.37 7.79
C ARG A 106 -0.97 8.57 7.19
N VAL A 107 -0.75 7.99 6.01
CA VAL A 107 -1.78 7.30 5.24
C VAL A 107 -1.28 5.95 4.74
N ASP A 108 -2.20 5.02 4.63
CA ASP A 108 -1.95 3.61 4.35
C ASP A 108 -1.95 3.36 2.82
N GLU A 109 -1.14 4.13 2.09
CA GLU A 109 -1.15 4.17 0.62
C GLU A 109 0.20 3.73 0.01
N HIS A 110 1.04 3.02 0.75
CA HIS A 110 2.31 2.55 0.20
C HIS A 110 2.13 1.47 -0.87
N MET A 111 3.11 1.38 -1.76
CA MET A 111 3.17 0.42 -2.84
C MET A 111 4.57 -0.18 -2.92
N ILE A 112 4.65 -1.41 -3.38
CA ILE A 112 5.91 -2.14 -3.52
C ILE A 112 6.02 -2.59 -4.97
N VAL A 113 7.21 -2.42 -5.56
CA VAL A 113 7.56 -2.99 -6.86
C VAL A 113 8.89 -3.73 -6.77
N GLU A 114 9.03 -4.82 -7.52
CA GLU A 114 10.29 -5.53 -7.68
C GLU A 114 11.07 -4.87 -8.81
N ARG A 115 12.33 -4.51 -8.57
CA ARG A 115 13.25 -3.97 -9.55
C ARG A 115 13.90 -5.05 -10.42
N GLY A 116 14.61 -4.64 -11.46
CA GLY A 116 15.30 -5.54 -12.36
C GLY A 116 16.39 -6.36 -11.67
N ASP A 117 17.05 -5.78 -10.68
CA ASP A 117 18.09 -6.41 -9.85
C ASP A 117 17.54 -7.33 -8.74
N GLY A 118 16.21 -7.46 -8.63
CA GLY A 118 15.54 -8.26 -7.61
C GLY A 118 15.32 -7.52 -6.28
N SER A 119 15.80 -6.30 -6.13
CA SER A 119 15.48 -5.50 -4.95
C SER A 119 14.01 -5.10 -4.95
N LEU A 120 13.47 -4.88 -3.75
CA LEU A 120 12.11 -4.37 -3.58
C LEU A 120 12.18 -2.87 -3.29
N TRP A 121 11.38 -2.12 -4.00
CA TRP A 121 11.26 -0.68 -3.84
C TRP A 121 9.87 -0.32 -3.31
N MET A 122 9.83 0.22 -2.10
CA MET A 122 8.61 0.72 -1.48
C MET A 122 8.52 2.23 -1.69
N LEU A 123 7.39 2.68 -2.17
CA LEU A 123 7.03 4.08 -2.27
C LEU A 123 5.86 4.40 -1.34
N LEU A 124 5.96 5.52 -0.63
CA LEU A 124 5.02 5.93 0.39
C LEU A 124 4.58 7.36 0.16
N ARG A 125 3.28 7.62 0.31
CA ARG A 125 2.79 8.98 0.38
C ARG A 125 3.27 9.64 1.67
N ASN A 126 3.90 10.80 1.55
CA ASN A 126 4.50 11.54 2.65
C ASN A 126 4.13 13.02 2.58
N THR A 127 4.19 13.73 3.70
CA THR A 127 3.92 15.19 3.73
C THR A 127 4.93 15.99 2.91
N GLY A 128 6.15 15.47 2.73
CA GLY A 128 7.22 16.06 1.90
C GLY A 128 7.13 15.69 0.41
N GLY A 129 6.25 14.75 0.03
CA GLY A 129 6.15 14.25 -1.34
C GLY A 129 5.91 12.75 -1.41
N ILE A 130 6.65 12.04 -2.25
CA ILE A 130 6.72 10.58 -2.27
C ILE A 130 8.03 10.17 -1.60
N ALA A 131 7.91 9.44 -0.49
CA ALA A 131 9.05 8.84 0.17
C ALA A 131 9.35 7.44 -0.38
N GLN A 132 10.53 6.93 -0.13
CA GLN A 132 11.00 5.63 -0.57
C GLN A 132 11.80 4.90 0.49
N SER A 133 11.83 3.57 0.36
CA SER A 133 12.74 2.67 1.04
C SER A 133 13.02 1.45 0.15
N VAL A 134 14.16 0.81 0.32
CA VAL A 134 14.60 -0.32 -0.50
C VAL A 134 14.93 -1.51 0.40
N SER A 135 14.55 -2.70 -0.05
CA SER A 135 14.91 -3.97 0.57
C SER A 135 15.67 -4.84 -0.42
N THR A 136 16.74 -5.49 0.05
CA THR A 136 17.55 -6.45 -0.73
C THR A 136 17.43 -7.88 -0.20
N ASP A 137 16.57 -8.11 0.81
CA ASP A 137 16.39 -9.40 1.47
C ASP A 137 14.94 -9.94 1.37
N GLY A 138 14.24 -9.54 0.32
CA GLY A 138 12.88 -9.98 0.04
C GLY A 138 11.81 -9.34 0.94
N GLY A 139 12.08 -8.15 1.46
CA GLY A 139 11.11 -7.34 2.21
C GLY A 139 11.17 -7.51 3.72
N ARG A 140 12.19 -8.19 4.26
CA ARG A 140 12.38 -8.37 5.71
C ARG A 140 12.95 -7.14 6.36
N THR A 141 14.04 -6.62 5.80
CA THR A 141 14.63 -5.36 6.24
C THR A 141 14.59 -4.32 5.13
N TRP A 142 14.58 -3.06 5.53
CA TRP A 142 14.42 -1.93 4.64
C TRP A 142 15.43 -0.84 4.97
N SER A 143 15.93 -0.17 3.95
CA SER A 143 16.83 0.98 4.13
C SER A 143 16.14 2.11 4.89
N ASP A 144 16.93 3.02 5.44
CA ASP A 144 16.42 4.28 5.96
C ASP A 144 15.61 5.00 4.87
N GLY A 145 14.46 5.55 5.28
CA GLY A 145 13.58 6.20 4.35
C GLY A 145 14.10 7.57 3.91
N SER A 146 13.86 7.90 2.66
CA SER A 146 14.20 9.22 2.08
C SER A 146 13.05 9.75 1.21
N ILE A 147 13.08 11.05 0.92
CA ILE A 147 12.14 11.62 -0.05
C ILE A 147 12.67 11.34 -1.46
N TYR A 148 11.90 10.61 -2.24
CA TYR A 148 12.19 10.30 -3.64
C TYR A 148 11.75 11.43 -4.58
N LEU A 149 10.48 11.83 -4.51
CA LEU A 149 9.96 12.95 -5.26
C LEU A 149 9.51 14.05 -4.28
N GLN A 150 10.21 15.17 -4.31
CA GLN A 150 9.86 16.34 -3.52
C GLN A 150 8.67 17.08 -4.13
N GLY A 151 7.80 17.62 -3.30
CA GLY A 151 6.75 18.52 -3.74
C GLY A 151 5.53 18.50 -2.84
N ARG A 152 5.21 19.68 -2.30
CA ARG A 152 3.98 19.86 -1.53
C ARG A 152 2.74 19.95 -2.42
N THR A 153 2.92 20.28 -3.70
CA THR A 153 1.80 20.57 -4.61
C THR A 153 1.26 19.32 -5.30
N PHE A 154 2.08 18.46 -5.84
CA PHE A 154 1.64 17.31 -6.62
C PHE A 154 2.10 15.95 -6.08
N ALA A 155 3.30 15.88 -5.51
CA ALA A 155 3.86 14.58 -5.09
C ALA A 155 3.28 14.02 -3.79
N ASN A 156 2.62 14.85 -2.96
CA ASN A 156 2.04 14.42 -1.69
C ASN A 156 0.59 13.90 -1.78
N LYS A 157 0.13 13.56 -2.97
CA LYS A 157 -1.19 12.95 -3.21
C LYS A 157 -1.04 11.44 -3.42
N ARG A 158 -2.17 10.73 -3.43
CA ARG A 158 -2.17 9.32 -3.79
C ARG A 158 -1.62 9.17 -5.21
N PHE A 159 -0.78 8.18 -5.40
CA PHE A 159 -0.19 7.78 -6.68
C PHE A 159 -0.40 6.28 -6.87
N PHE A 160 -0.07 5.81 -8.05
CA PHE A 160 -0.05 4.38 -8.39
C PHE A 160 1.27 4.08 -9.10
N ILE A 161 1.89 2.95 -8.79
CA ILE A 161 3.06 2.44 -9.50
C ILE A 161 2.93 0.93 -9.71
N ARG A 162 3.34 0.45 -10.87
CA ARG A 162 3.47 -0.98 -11.14
C ARG A 162 4.48 -1.25 -12.24
N ARG A 163 4.99 -2.48 -12.29
CA ARG A 163 5.74 -2.98 -13.43
C ARG A 163 4.78 -3.46 -14.51
N LEU A 164 5.03 -3.06 -15.74
CA LEU A 164 4.31 -3.50 -16.94
C LEU A 164 4.90 -4.81 -17.48
N ASN A 165 4.15 -5.49 -18.35
CA ASN A 165 4.64 -6.69 -19.04
C ASN A 165 5.85 -6.42 -19.93
N SER A 166 6.05 -5.19 -20.39
CA SER A 166 7.25 -4.74 -21.13
C SER A 166 8.52 -4.68 -20.28
N GLY A 167 8.38 -4.77 -18.95
CA GLY A 167 9.46 -4.54 -18.00
C GLY A 167 9.59 -3.09 -17.53
N ALA A 168 8.97 -2.13 -18.18
CA ALA A 168 8.97 -0.73 -17.74
C ALA A 168 8.13 -0.53 -16.47
N LEU A 169 8.44 0.51 -15.68
CA LEU A 169 7.58 0.97 -14.61
C LEU A 169 6.59 2.02 -15.12
N LEU A 170 5.35 1.89 -14.73
CA LEU A 170 4.31 2.90 -14.91
C LEU A 170 4.02 3.55 -13.56
N MET A 171 4.11 4.89 -13.49
CA MET A 171 3.63 5.68 -12.37
C MET A 171 2.50 6.58 -12.84
N VAL A 172 1.37 6.60 -12.11
CA VAL A 172 0.26 7.51 -12.37
C VAL A 172 0.05 8.36 -11.13
N ARG A 173 0.09 9.67 -11.28
CA ARG A 173 -0.09 10.61 -10.19
C ARG A 173 -0.64 11.95 -10.67
N ASN A 174 -1.13 12.75 -9.76
CA ASN A 174 -1.42 14.14 -10.04
C ASN A 174 -0.12 14.91 -10.39
N ASN A 175 -0.21 15.78 -11.37
CA ASN A 175 0.88 16.67 -11.79
C ASN A 175 0.42 18.14 -11.83
N SER A 176 -0.48 18.50 -10.95
CA SER A 176 -1.05 19.84 -10.85
C SER A 176 -0.06 20.82 -10.23
N PRO A 177 0.18 21.97 -10.84
CA PRO A 177 1.07 22.99 -10.30
C PRO A 177 0.49 23.72 -9.07
N ASP A 178 -0.83 23.68 -8.89
CA ASP A 178 -1.54 24.36 -7.79
C ASP A 178 -1.87 23.45 -6.61
N GLY A 179 -1.39 22.20 -6.64
CA GLY A 179 -1.62 21.22 -5.58
C GLY A 179 -3.02 20.62 -5.51
N LYS A 180 -3.89 20.92 -6.45
CA LYS A 180 -5.20 20.29 -6.55
C LYS A 180 -5.09 18.88 -7.11
N ARG A 181 -6.16 18.10 -6.96
CA ARG A 181 -6.25 16.75 -7.54
C ARG A 181 -6.71 16.83 -9.00
N SER A 182 -5.82 17.36 -9.84
CA SER A 182 -6.03 17.54 -11.28
C SER A 182 -4.78 17.15 -12.06
N HIS A 183 -4.83 17.20 -13.39
CA HIS A 183 -3.70 16.87 -14.26
C HIS A 183 -3.17 15.46 -13.94
N MET A 184 -4.06 14.47 -13.96
CA MET A 184 -3.65 13.07 -13.85
C MET A 184 -2.66 12.77 -14.97
N THR A 185 -1.48 12.29 -14.61
CA THR A 185 -0.40 12.10 -15.58
C THR A 185 0.22 10.74 -15.41
N ALA A 186 0.40 10.04 -16.51
CA ALA A 186 1.17 8.81 -16.59
C ALA A 186 2.64 9.10 -16.89
N PHE A 187 3.51 8.43 -16.18
CA PHE A 187 4.96 8.47 -16.36
C PHE A 187 5.45 7.05 -16.56
N VAL A 188 6.38 6.85 -17.48
CA VAL A 188 7.00 5.57 -17.77
C VAL A 188 8.51 5.67 -17.53
N SER A 189 9.07 4.64 -16.90
CA SER A 189 10.50 4.49 -16.66
C SER A 189 10.99 3.15 -17.20
N ASP A 190 12.05 3.19 -17.99
CA ASP A 190 12.71 2.01 -18.54
C ASP A 190 13.97 1.62 -17.72
N ASP A 191 14.31 2.40 -16.68
CA ASP A 191 15.51 2.30 -15.87
C ASP A 191 15.22 2.18 -14.36
N ASP A 192 14.16 1.41 -14.02
CA ASP A 192 13.75 1.11 -12.64
C ASP A 192 13.50 2.36 -11.78
N GLY A 193 13.01 3.44 -12.39
CA GLY A 193 12.63 4.66 -11.70
C GLY A 193 13.75 5.69 -11.59
N ALA A 194 14.91 5.49 -12.22
CA ALA A 194 15.97 6.48 -12.22
C ALA A 194 15.59 7.71 -13.06
N THR A 195 14.95 7.49 -14.21
CA THR A 195 14.38 8.58 -15.03
C THR A 195 12.94 8.27 -15.45
N TRP A 196 12.18 9.31 -15.72
CA TRP A 196 10.78 9.21 -16.11
C TRP A 196 10.47 10.04 -17.35
N LYS A 197 9.74 9.43 -18.27
CA LYS A 197 9.12 10.09 -19.41
C LYS A 197 7.64 10.27 -19.06
N GLY A 198 7.11 11.49 -19.15
CA GLY A 198 5.73 11.79 -18.80
C GLY A 198 4.94 12.33 -19.97
N GLY A 199 3.64 12.05 -19.95
CA GLY A 199 2.64 12.61 -20.87
C GLY A 199 1.39 13.03 -20.12
N LEU A 200 0.56 13.84 -20.74
CA LEU A 200 -0.78 14.13 -20.25
C LEU A 200 -1.72 12.99 -20.58
N LEU A 201 -2.61 12.70 -19.66
CA LEU A 201 -3.80 11.87 -19.88
C LEU A 201 -5.02 12.78 -20.05
#